data_88310def8832083a972c05335fc26dfe
#
_entry.id   88310def8832083a972c05335fc26dfe
#
_cell.length_a   1.000
_cell.length_b   1.000
_cell.length_c   1.000
_cell.angle_alpha   90.00
_cell.angle_beta   90.00
_cell.angle_gamma   90.00
#
_symmetry.space_group_name_H-M   'P 1'
#
loop_
_entity.id
_entity.type
_entity.pdbx_description
1 polymer ?
#
loop_
_entity_poly.entity_id
_entity_poly.type
_entity_poly.pdbx_seq_one_letter_code
_entity_poly.pdbx_strand_id
1 'polypeptide(L)'
;MRQQLFESAITVPDGGQAMPSHLPLRPLGGWLKTLARYLHGESLRLDIPVDLRLARSPFHRAVYESLLQVGPGQTTSYGDLARIVGRPKAARAVGQAVGRNPVALVIPCHRVLGRDGSLHGFAFGLEKKAALLRLEGVKSKMPQASLTLGS
;
A
#
# COMPACT_ATOMS: atom_id res chain seq x y z
N MET A 1 -1.25 24.12 3.52
CA MET A 1 -1.90 23.77 2.25
C MET A 1 -1.93 22.27 1.91
N ARG A 2 -1.18 21.41 2.57
CA ARG A 2 -1.23 19.94 2.40
C ARG A 2 -2.24 19.22 3.31
N GLN A 3 -2.73 19.88 4.34
CA GLN A 3 -3.66 19.30 5.32
C GLN A 3 -5.12 19.31 4.84
N GLN A 4 -5.50 20.25 3.97
CA GLN A 4 -6.88 20.37 3.48
C GLN A 4 -7.26 19.36 2.38
N LEU A 5 -6.29 18.70 1.74
CA LEU A 5 -6.55 17.68 0.73
C LEU A 5 -6.94 16.31 1.32
N PHE A 6 -6.70 16.10 2.62
CA PHE A 6 -7.04 14.84 3.29
C PHE A 6 -8.44 14.84 3.92
N GLU A 7 -8.99 16.00 4.23
CA GLU A 7 -10.31 16.09 4.91
C GLU A 7 -11.51 15.93 3.98
N SER A 8 -11.34 16.10 2.68
CA SER A 8 -12.46 16.03 1.73
C SER A 8 -12.67 14.68 1.04
N ALA A 9 -11.84 13.68 1.31
CA ALA A 9 -11.90 12.39 0.63
C ALA A 9 -12.29 11.20 1.53
N ILE A 10 -12.51 11.42 2.83
CA ILE A 10 -12.97 10.36 3.75
C ILE A 10 -14.39 10.70 4.20
N THR A 11 -15.34 10.62 3.30
CA THR A 11 -16.70 10.32 3.71
C THR A 11 -16.79 8.81 3.90
N VAL A 12 -16.38 8.34 5.05
CA VAL A 12 -16.87 7.04 5.53
C VAL A 12 -18.36 7.28 5.78
N PRO A 13 -19.27 6.60 5.09
CA PRO A 13 -20.68 6.69 5.44
C PRO A 13 -20.79 6.18 6.88
N ASP A 14 -21.10 7.12 7.78
CA ASP A 14 -21.48 6.80 9.16
C ASP A 14 -22.83 6.09 9.08
N GLY A 15 -22.80 4.84 9.29
CA GLY A 15 -23.95 3.95 9.23
C GLY A 15 -23.43 2.57 8.95
N GLY A 16 -23.35 1.74 9.99
CA GLY A 16 -23.01 0.33 9.90
C GLY A 16 -23.91 -0.43 8.93
N GLN A 17 -23.77 -0.15 7.65
CA GLN A 17 -24.28 -1.03 6.63
C GLN A 17 -23.41 -2.29 6.68
N ALA A 18 -24.00 -3.33 7.25
CA ALA A 18 -23.53 -4.68 7.05
C ALA A 18 -23.16 -4.81 5.57
N MET A 19 -21.91 -5.16 5.28
CA MET A 19 -21.53 -5.56 3.94
C MET A 19 -22.60 -6.51 3.43
N PRO A 20 -23.12 -6.32 2.21
CA PRO A 20 -24.07 -7.26 1.66
C PRO A 20 -23.44 -8.66 1.77
N SER A 21 -24.21 -9.61 2.27
CA SER A 21 -23.79 -10.99 2.52
C SER A 21 -23.36 -11.74 1.24
N HIS A 22 -23.39 -11.07 0.12
CA HIS A 22 -22.87 -11.48 -1.18
C HIS A 22 -22.15 -10.27 -1.79
N LEU A 23 -20.84 -10.24 -1.63
CA LEU A 23 -20.01 -9.54 -2.59
C LEU A 23 -20.44 -10.04 -3.98
N PRO A 24 -20.82 -9.17 -4.92
CA PRO A 24 -20.96 -9.62 -6.26
C PRO A 24 -19.65 -10.29 -6.62
N LEU A 25 -19.66 -11.59 -6.76
CA LEU A 25 -18.56 -12.34 -7.34
C LEU A 25 -18.40 -11.81 -8.76
N ARG A 26 -17.71 -10.69 -8.88
CA ARG A 26 -17.10 -10.36 -10.16
C ARG A 26 -16.26 -11.58 -10.50
N PRO A 27 -16.49 -12.21 -11.64
CA PRO A 27 -15.76 -13.43 -11.97
C PRO A 27 -14.29 -13.16 -11.76
N LEU A 28 -13.58 -14.07 -11.06
CA LEU A 28 -12.13 -13.98 -10.77
C LEU A 28 -11.33 -13.50 -11.99
N GLY A 29 -11.79 -13.85 -13.20
CA GLY A 29 -11.24 -13.37 -14.46
C GLY A 29 -11.21 -11.85 -14.62
N GLY A 30 -12.13 -11.09 -14.02
CA GLY A 30 -12.11 -9.63 -14.06
C GLY A 30 -10.96 -9.05 -13.25
N TRP A 31 -10.69 -9.59 -12.05
CA TRP A 31 -9.59 -9.12 -11.20
C TRP A 31 -8.23 -9.55 -11.72
N LEU A 32 -8.13 -10.76 -12.26
CA LEU A 32 -6.91 -11.24 -12.93
C LEU A 32 -6.56 -10.37 -14.12
N LYS A 33 -7.54 -9.97 -14.91
CA LYS A 33 -7.35 -9.05 -16.04
C LYS A 33 -6.88 -7.68 -15.58
N THR A 34 -7.46 -7.13 -14.50
CA THR A 34 -7.04 -5.87 -13.90
C THR A 34 -5.59 -5.95 -13.41
N LEU A 35 -5.23 -7.03 -12.72
CA LEU A 35 -3.88 -7.27 -12.26
C LEU A 35 -2.89 -7.42 -13.42
N ALA A 36 -3.24 -8.18 -14.46
CA ALA A 36 -2.39 -8.34 -15.65
C ALA A 36 -2.13 -6.98 -16.33
N ARG A 37 -3.16 -6.16 -16.51
CA ARG A 37 -3.01 -4.81 -17.09
C ARG A 37 -2.11 -3.91 -16.25
N TYR A 38 -2.20 -4.01 -14.93
CA TYR A 38 -1.28 -3.28 -14.04
C TYR A 38 0.16 -3.75 -14.23
N LEU A 39 0.42 -5.06 -14.19
CA LEU A 39 1.76 -5.62 -14.34
C LEU A 39 2.37 -5.37 -15.72
N HIS A 40 1.55 -5.21 -16.76
CA HIS A 40 1.99 -4.82 -18.10
C HIS A 40 2.13 -3.30 -18.28
N GLY A 41 1.82 -2.50 -17.24
CA GLY A 41 1.91 -1.05 -17.32
C GLY A 41 0.80 -0.39 -18.16
N GLU A 42 -0.22 -1.13 -18.55
CA GLU A 42 -1.34 -0.62 -19.35
C GLU A 42 -2.30 0.24 -18.50
N SER A 43 -2.41 -0.05 -17.23
CA SER A 43 -3.18 0.72 -16.26
C SER A 43 -2.56 0.60 -14.88
N LEU A 44 -2.27 1.73 -14.26
CA LEU A 44 -1.72 1.75 -12.90
C LEU A 44 -2.81 1.70 -11.82
N ARG A 45 -4.08 1.60 -12.19
CA ARG A 45 -5.20 1.46 -11.26
C ARG A 45 -5.50 0.00 -10.99
N LEU A 46 -5.61 -0.32 -9.71
CA LEU A 46 -6.07 -1.62 -9.21
C LEU A 46 -7.39 -1.42 -8.47
N ASP A 47 -8.48 -1.28 -9.21
CA ASP A 47 -9.82 -1.11 -8.64
C ASP A 47 -10.38 -2.47 -8.19
N ILE A 48 -9.70 -3.07 -7.22
CA ILE A 48 -10.07 -4.33 -6.58
C ILE A 48 -10.53 -4.02 -5.17
N PRO A 49 -11.76 -4.34 -4.79
CA PRO A 49 -12.25 -4.09 -3.44
C PRO A 49 -11.50 -4.92 -2.40
N VAL A 50 -11.20 -4.32 -1.25
CA VAL A 50 -10.47 -4.95 -0.15
C VAL A 50 -11.37 -5.05 1.07
N ASP A 51 -11.39 -6.23 1.66
CA ASP A 51 -12.04 -6.45 2.95
C ASP A 51 -11.03 -6.23 4.09
N LEU A 52 -11.11 -5.09 4.75
CA LEU A 52 -10.23 -4.74 5.86
C LEU A 52 -10.55 -5.46 7.18
N ARG A 53 -11.57 -6.33 7.22
CA ARG A 53 -11.81 -7.23 8.36
C ARG A 53 -10.67 -8.23 8.56
N LEU A 54 -9.84 -8.45 7.53
CA LEU A 54 -8.60 -9.22 7.62
C LEU A 54 -7.49 -8.53 8.44
N ALA A 55 -7.65 -7.26 8.77
CA ALA A 55 -6.70 -6.54 9.61
C ALA A 55 -6.73 -7.08 11.05
N ARG A 56 -5.55 -7.43 11.58
CA ARG A 56 -5.40 -8.09 12.89
C ARG A 56 -5.77 -7.21 14.09
N SER A 57 -5.84 -5.90 13.91
CA SER A 57 -6.19 -4.94 14.94
C SER A 57 -6.69 -3.63 14.33
N PRO A 58 -7.36 -2.77 15.11
CA PRO A 58 -7.73 -1.42 14.68
C PRO A 58 -6.54 -0.60 14.18
N PHE A 59 -5.35 -0.78 14.77
CA PHE A 59 -4.13 -0.11 14.33
C PHE A 59 -3.70 -0.57 12.93
N HIS A 60 -3.69 -1.90 12.66
CA HIS A 60 -3.38 -2.42 11.33
C HIS A 60 -4.38 -1.92 10.29
N ARG A 61 -5.66 -1.90 10.65
CA ARG A 61 -6.72 -1.38 9.79
C ARG A 61 -6.48 0.08 9.43
N ALA A 62 -6.19 0.95 10.40
CA ALA A 62 -5.88 2.36 10.16
C ALA A 62 -4.67 2.55 9.24
N VAL A 63 -3.62 1.72 9.41
CA VAL A 63 -2.45 1.73 8.51
C VAL A 63 -2.85 1.35 7.10
N TYR A 64 -3.67 0.31 6.91
CA TYR A 64 -4.10 -0.13 5.58
C TYR A 64 -5.03 0.88 4.90
N GLU A 65 -5.96 1.47 5.64
CA GLU A 65 -6.80 2.56 5.15
C GLU A 65 -5.96 3.75 4.67
N SER A 66 -4.93 4.12 5.42
CA SER A 66 -3.99 5.17 5.03
C SER A 66 -3.19 4.80 3.79
N LEU A 67 -2.77 3.54 3.66
CA LEU A 67 -2.05 3.05 2.48
C LEU A 67 -2.91 3.09 1.22
N LEU A 68 -4.18 2.76 1.31
CA LEU A 68 -5.11 2.80 0.18
C LEU A 68 -5.28 4.21 -0.41
N GLN A 69 -4.93 5.25 0.34
CA GLN A 69 -4.93 6.64 -0.14
C GLN A 69 -3.66 7.01 -0.91
N VAL A 70 -2.61 6.20 -0.83
CA VAL A 70 -1.37 6.44 -1.57
C VAL A 70 -1.53 5.95 -3.01
N GLY A 71 -1.73 6.88 -3.93
CA GLY A 71 -1.97 6.56 -5.35
C GLY A 71 -0.74 6.04 -6.10
N PRO A 72 -0.93 5.55 -7.34
CA PRO A 72 0.18 5.16 -8.22
C PRO A 72 1.14 6.32 -8.45
N GLY A 73 2.44 6.05 -8.44
CA GLY A 73 3.47 7.07 -8.60
C GLY A 73 3.71 7.92 -7.36
N GLN A 74 2.94 7.72 -6.30
CA GLN A 74 3.12 8.36 -5.00
C GLN A 74 3.81 7.42 -4.02
N THR A 75 4.54 7.99 -3.08
CA THR A 75 5.19 7.24 -1.99
C THR A 75 4.93 7.90 -0.65
N THR A 76 5.04 7.10 0.39
CA THR A 76 4.97 7.56 1.77
C THR A 76 6.10 6.95 2.58
N SER A 77 6.34 7.44 3.79
CA SER A 77 7.28 6.82 4.71
C SER A 77 6.58 6.17 5.89
N TYR A 78 7.27 5.25 6.56
CA TYR A 78 6.77 4.66 7.81
C TYR A 78 6.48 5.72 8.88
N GLY A 79 7.27 6.78 8.94
CA GLY A 79 7.06 7.89 9.85
C GLY A 79 5.86 8.76 9.48
N ASP A 80 5.61 8.97 8.19
CA ASP A 80 4.42 9.70 7.72
C ASP A 80 3.15 8.93 8.04
N LEU A 81 3.11 7.63 7.73
CA LEU A 81 2.00 6.77 8.11
C LEU A 81 1.75 6.78 9.63
N ALA A 82 2.82 6.73 10.44
CA ALA A 82 2.70 6.80 11.89
C ALA A 82 2.03 8.11 12.35
N ARG A 83 2.36 9.23 11.71
CA ARG A 83 1.72 10.53 11.98
C ARG A 83 0.24 10.53 11.54
N ILE A 84 -0.05 10.01 10.37
CA ILE A 84 -1.41 9.94 9.82
C ILE A 84 -2.33 9.12 10.75
N VAL A 85 -1.85 7.99 11.26
CA VAL A 85 -2.64 7.16 12.19
C VAL A 85 -2.64 7.68 13.64
N GLY A 86 -2.15 8.91 13.87
CA GLY A 86 -2.15 9.57 15.19
C GLY A 86 -1.13 9.00 16.19
N ARG A 87 -0.12 8.26 15.72
CA ARG A 87 0.92 7.64 16.56
C ARG A 87 2.33 7.94 16.03
N PRO A 88 2.79 9.19 16.10
CA PRO A 88 4.03 9.64 15.42
C PRO A 88 5.30 8.89 15.85
N LYS A 89 5.31 8.28 17.03
CA LYS A 89 6.43 7.47 17.53
C LYS A 89 6.36 5.98 17.14
N ALA A 90 5.31 5.57 16.42
CA ALA A 90 5.03 4.16 16.13
C ALA A 90 5.54 3.68 14.76
N ALA A 91 6.55 4.30 14.17
CA ALA A 91 7.06 3.93 12.83
C ALA A 91 7.46 2.44 12.73
N ARG A 92 8.04 1.86 13.79
CA ARG A 92 8.36 0.43 13.84
C ARG A 92 7.12 -0.45 13.82
N ALA A 93 6.08 -0.09 14.58
CA ALA A 93 4.80 -0.81 14.58
C ALA A 93 4.09 -0.69 13.23
N VAL A 94 4.16 0.47 12.58
CA VAL A 94 3.69 0.66 11.20
C VAL A 94 4.44 -0.29 10.25
N GLY A 95 5.76 -0.39 10.36
CA GLY A 95 6.56 -1.33 9.57
C GLY A 95 6.11 -2.79 9.75
N GLN A 96 5.79 -3.20 10.97
CA GLN A 96 5.23 -4.53 11.24
C GLN A 96 3.85 -4.73 10.62
N ALA A 97 2.98 -3.72 10.70
CA ALA A 97 1.65 -3.77 10.06
C ALA A 97 1.78 -3.88 8.54
N VAL A 98 2.62 -3.06 7.94
CA VAL A 98 2.92 -3.08 6.49
C VAL A 98 3.47 -4.44 6.06
N GLY A 99 4.39 -5.02 6.83
CA GLY A 99 4.95 -6.35 6.56
C GLY A 99 3.96 -7.51 6.69
N ARG A 100 2.83 -7.29 7.35
CA ARG A 100 1.73 -8.26 7.51
C ARG A 100 0.54 -7.99 6.61
N ASN A 101 0.74 -7.19 5.57
CA ASN A 101 -0.29 -6.87 4.59
C ASN A 101 -0.89 -8.15 3.98
N PRO A 102 -2.22 -8.37 4.13
CA PRO A 102 -2.85 -9.59 3.64
C PRO A 102 -3.09 -9.59 2.13
N VAL A 103 -3.09 -8.43 1.48
CA VAL A 103 -3.41 -8.29 0.05
C VAL A 103 -2.41 -7.36 -0.63
N ALA A 104 -1.23 -7.89 -0.90
CA ALA A 104 -0.17 -7.14 -1.58
C ALA A 104 -0.64 -6.59 -2.93
N LEU A 105 -0.07 -5.48 -3.36
CA LEU A 105 -0.41 -4.68 -4.53
C LEU A 105 -1.70 -3.87 -4.37
N VAL A 106 -2.80 -4.48 -3.97
CA VAL A 106 -4.09 -3.80 -3.76
C VAL A 106 -3.98 -2.85 -2.57
N ILE A 107 -3.48 -3.35 -1.42
CA ILE A 107 -2.97 -2.49 -0.36
C ILE A 107 -1.51 -2.20 -0.70
N PRO A 108 -1.15 -0.99 -1.12
CA PRO A 108 0.11 -0.75 -1.83
C PRO A 108 1.30 -0.60 -0.88
N CYS A 109 1.66 -1.66 -0.18
CA CYS A 109 2.79 -1.67 0.75
C CYS A 109 4.14 -1.42 0.05
N HIS A 110 4.25 -1.65 -1.26
CA HIS A 110 5.43 -1.32 -2.05
C HIS A 110 5.70 0.19 -2.15
N ARG A 111 4.69 1.04 -1.89
CA ARG A 111 4.82 2.51 -1.90
C ARG A 111 5.36 3.09 -0.59
N VAL A 112 5.66 2.25 0.41
CA VAL A 112 6.25 2.69 1.68
C VAL A 112 7.77 2.62 1.60
N LEU A 113 8.44 3.75 1.77
CA LEU A 113 9.89 3.89 1.70
C LEU A 113 10.47 4.34 3.04
N GLY A 114 11.79 4.24 3.18
CA GLY A 114 12.51 4.97 4.22
C GLY A 114 12.37 6.48 4.04
N ARG A 115 12.64 7.24 5.08
CA ARG A 115 12.59 8.72 5.02
C ARG A 115 13.55 9.30 3.98
N ASP A 116 14.66 8.62 3.72
CA ASP A 116 15.69 8.97 2.74
C ASP A 116 15.41 8.45 1.32
N GLY A 117 14.23 7.82 1.11
CA GLY A 117 13.82 7.20 -0.15
C GLY A 117 14.40 5.81 -0.37
N SER A 118 15.06 5.22 0.64
CA SER A 118 15.60 3.87 0.55
C SER A 118 14.51 2.80 0.65
N LEU A 119 14.76 1.66 0.02
CA LEU A 119 13.88 0.50 0.07
C LEU A 119 14.11 -0.27 1.38
N HIS A 120 13.05 -0.49 2.12
CA HIS A 120 13.04 -1.33 3.30
C HIS A 120 11.91 -2.35 3.20
N GLY A 121 12.11 -3.53 3.77
CA GLY A 121 11.18 -4.60 4.00
C GLY A 121 10.06 -4.75 2.96
N PHE A 122 10.11 -5.84 2.21
CA PHE A 122 9.03 -6.26 1.33
C PHE A 122 8.98 -7.78 1.32
N ALA A 123 7.81 -8.36 1.56
CA ALA A 123 7.66 -9.81 1.72
C ALA A 123 8.14 -10.61 0.49
N PHE A 124 8.09 -10.00 -0.69
CA PHE A 124 8.47 -10.63 -1.96
C PHE A 124 9.87 -10.22 -2.44
N GLY A 125 10.64 -9.52 -1.61
CA GLY A 125 11.99 -9.06 -1.93
C GLY A 125 12.06 -7.64 -2.48
N LEU A 126 13.16 -6.94 -2.19
CA LEU A 126 13.36 -5.53 -2.54
C LEU A 126 13.46 -5.29 -4.04
N GLU A 127 13.93 -6.27 -4.80
CA GLU A 127 13.98 -6.19 -6.27
C GLU A 127 12.60 -6.04 -6.89
N LYS A 128 11.63 -6.83 -6.41
CA LYS A 128 10.23 -6.74 -6.85
C LYS A 128 9.60 -5.42 -6.40
N LYS A 129 9.91 -4.95 -5.20
CA LYS A 129 9.49 -3.63 -4.73
C LYS A 129 10.00 -2.52 -5.66
N ALA A 130 11.29 -2.55 -6.00
CA ALA A 130 11.90 -1.61 -6.93
C ALA A 130 11.27 -1.67 -8.32
N ALA A 131 10.98 -2.89 -8.82
CA ALA A 131 10.33 -3.08 -10.11
C ALA A 131 8.93 -2.48 -10.16
N LEU A 132 8.12 -2.70 -9.11
CA LEU A 132 6.77 -2.12 -8.99
C LEU A 132 6.83 -0.59 -8.94
N LEU A 133 7.72 -0.02 -8.14
CA LEU A 133 7.89 1.43 -8.07
C LEU A 133 8.33 2.02 -9.41
N ARG A 134 9.24 1.35 -10.11
CA ARG A 134 9.69 1.76 -11.45
C ARG A 134 8.56 1.70 -12.46
N LEU A 135 7.73 0.66 -12.41
CA LEU A 135 6.53 0.54 -13.23
C LEU A 135 5.58 1.74 -13.02
N GLU A 136 5.49 2.24 -11.79
CA GLU A 136 4.69 3.41 -11.43
C GLU A 136 5.43 4.75 -11.68
N GLY A 137 6.63 4.74 -12.25
CA GLY A 137 7.41 5.93 -12.56
C GLY A 137 8.16 6.53 -11.36
N VAL A 138 8.29 5.77 -10.26
CA VAL A 138 9.01 6.21 -9.06
C VAL A 138 10.46 5.75 -9.09
N LYS A 139 11.38 6.69 -8.90
CA LYS A 139 12.80 6.39 -8.66
C LYS A 139 13.00 6.08 -7.18
N SER A 140 13.58 4.93 -6.88
CA SER A 140 13.90 4.51 -5.52
C SER A 140 15.38 4.16 -5.39
N LYS A 141 15.92 4.30 -4.18
CA LYS A 141 17.30 3.95 -3.88
C LYS A 141 17.35 2.52 -3.35
N MET A 142 18.03 1.63 -4.08
CA MET A 142 18.34 0.29 -3.56
C MET A 142 19.31 0.39 -2.37
N PRO A 143 19.17 -0.44 -1.33
CA PRO A 143 20.15 -0.53 -0.27
C PRO A 143 21.52 -0.89 -0.86
N GLN A 144 22.58 -0.22 -0.40
CA GLN A 144 23.94 -0.47 -0.91
C GLN A 144 24.43 -1.91 -0.71
N ALA A 145 23.87 -2.63 0.27
CA ALA A 145 24.22 -4.03 0.53
C ALA A 145 23.84 -5.04 -0.55
N SER A 146 22.98 -4.67 -1.50
CA SER A 146 22.59 -5.55 -2.60
C SER A 146 23.52 -5.43 -3.82
N LEU A 147 24.58 -4.63 -3.74
CA LEU A 147 25.59 -4.49 -4.81
C LEU A 147 26.77 -5.44 -4.67
N THR A 148 26.80 -6.28 -3.63
CA THR A 148 27.83 -7.29 -3.46
C THR A 148 27.32 -8.66 -3.92
N LEU A 149 26.97 -8.77 -5.19
CA LEU A 149 26.80 -10.05 -5.85
C LEU A 149 27.46 -9.96 -7.21
N GLY A 150 28.62 -10.53 -7.30
CA GLY A 150 29.20 -10.77 -8.57
C GLY A 150 30.70 -10.82 -8.59
N SER A 151 31.22 -11.82 -8.05
CA SER A 151 32.45 -12.45 -8.53
C SER A 151 32.32 -13.93 -8.40
#